data_a220529b4ef12abac11e0c3ee2b14a4c
#
_entry.id   a220529b4ef12abac11e0c3ee2b14a4c
#
_cell.length_a   1.000
_cell.length_b   1.000
_cell.length_c   1.000
_cell.angle_alpha   90.00
_cell.angle_beta   90.00
_cell.angle_gamma   90.00
#
_symmetry.space_group_name_H-M   'P 1'
#
loop_
_entity.id
_entity.type
_entity.pdbx_description
1 polymer ?
#
loop_
_entity_poly.entity_id
_entity_poly.type
_entity_poly.pdbx_seq_one_letter_code
_entity_poly.pdbx_strand_id
1 'polypeptide(L)'
;IDHLKELGVTHVHILPSYDYASVDESKPDKAQYNWGYDPQNYNVPDGSYSTDPYKPDVRIKEFKQMVQALHKAGIRVVLDVVYNHTFNTEESNFERTVPGYFYRQTKDGKPANGSGCGNETASDRAMMRKYMVESVLYWINEYHIDGFRFDLMGIHDIETMNEIRAAVDKIDPSIFIYGEGWAASTPQLDQEELAMKANIYKMPRIAAFSDEMRDGLRGGWDDDRKGAFLIGQPGHEMSIKFGLVGAVKHPQVINDSVNYSKEPWA
;
A
#
# COMPACT_ATOMS: atom_id res chain seq x y z
N ILE A 1 -1.37 -13.35 19.24
CA ILE A 1 0.03 -12.95 19.44
C ILE A 1 0.91 -14.18 19.63
N ASP A 2 0.53 -15.15 20.46
CA ASP A 2 1.37 -16.32 20.75
C ASP A 2 1.72 -17.12 19.51
N HIS A 3 0.77 -17.36 18.61
CA HIS A 3 1.01 -17.98 17.31
C HIS A 3 2.06 -17.21 16.47
N LEU A 4 2.01 -15.88 16.45
CA LEU A 4 2.98 -15.05 15.73
C LEU A 4 4.39 -15.17 16.33
N LYS A 5 4.48 -15.30 17.66
CA LYS A 5 5.75 -15.55 18.34
C LYS A 5 6.32 -16.93 18.00
N GLU A 6 5.48 -17.96 17.98
CA GLU A 6 5.88 -19.31 17.56
C GLU A 6 6.39 -19.36 16.14
N LEU A 7 5.77 -18.60 15.22
CA LEU A 7 6.23 -18.44 13.84
C LEU A 7 7.55 -17.68 13.73
N GLY A 8 7.97 -16.94 14.76
CA GLY A 8 9.20 -16.17 14.76
C GLY A 8 9.16 -14.93 13.88
N VAL A 9 7.98 -14.40 13.56
CA VAL A 9 7.84 -13.18 12.75
C VAL A 9 8.24 -11.94 13.54
N THR A 10 8.86 -10.99 12.87
CA THR A 10 9.29 -9.72 13.48
C THR A 10 8.34 -8.57 13.18
N HIS A 11 7.52 -8.69 12.16
CA HIS A 11 6.55 -7.69 11.74
C HIS A 11 5.24 -8.35 11.39
N VAL A 12 4.13 -7.68 11.65
CA VAL A 12 2.82 -8.00 11.08
C VAL A 12 2.38 -6.87 10.17
N HIS A 13 1.93 -7.22 8.99
CA HIS A 13 1.30 -6.32 8.05
C HIS A 13 -0.21 -6.59 8.15
N ILE A 14 -0.96 -5.61 8.64
CA ILE A 14 -2.40 -5.69 8.78
C ILE A 14 -3.07 -5.05 7.57
N LEU A 15 -4.20 -5.63 7.14
CA LEU A 15 -5.06 -5.05 6.09
C LEU A 15 -5.46 -3.63 6.45
N PRO A 16 -5.91 -2.81 5.47
CA PRO A 16 -6.37 -1.46 5.75
C PRO A 16 -7.34 -1.44 6.94
N SER A 17 -7.02 -0.66 7.95
CA SER A 17 -7.73 -0.64 9.23
C SER A 17 -8.15 0.75 9.69
N TYR A 18 -7.97 1.76 8.82
CA TYR A 18 -8.66 3.04 8.97
C TYR A 18 -10.03 2.99 8.31
N ASP A 19 -10.88 3.94 8.61
CA ASP A 19 -12.28 3.99 8.26
C ASP A 19 -12.52 3.84 6.74
N TYR A 20 -13.29 2.82 6.39
CA TYR A 20 -13.70 2.47 5.03
C TYR A 20 -15.22 2.35 4.90
N ALA A 21 -15.75 2.52 3.69
CA ALA A 21 -17.16 2.87 3.48
C ALA A 21 -18.12 1.69 3.50
N SER A 22 -17.73 0.49 3.02
CA SER A 22 -18.69 -0.56 2.72
C SER A 22 -19.04 -1.49 3.90
N VAL A 23 -18.60 -1.14 5.12
CA VAL A 23 -19.08 -1.80 6.35
C VAL A 23 -20.00 -0.85 7.12
N ASP A 24 -21.20 -1.32 7.39
CA ASP A 24 -22.15 -0.61 8.25
C ASP A 24 -21.80 -0.89 9.72
N GLU A 25 -21.04 0.00 10.32
CA GLU A 25 -20.61 -0.08 11.73
C GLU A 25 -21.78 -0.14 12.73
N SER A 26 -22.98 0.28 12.32
CA SER A 26 -24.19 0.19 13.15
C SER A 26 -24.76 -1.21 13.27
N LYS A 27 -24.21 -2.17 12.52
CA LYS A 27 -24.67 -3.56 12.45
C LYS A 27 -23.56 -4.57 12.76
N PRO A 28 -22.91 -4.49 13.92
CA PRO A 28 -21.75 -5.34 14.26
C PRO A 28 -22.10 -6.84 14.30
N ASP A 29 -23.37 -7.20 14.53
CA ASP A 29 -23.84 -8.59 14.57
C ASP A 29 -24.03 -9.21 13.19
N LYS A 30 -23.93 -8.43 12.10
CA LYS A 30 -24.02 -8.93 10.74
C LYS A 30 -22.65 -9.21 10.18
N ALA A 31 -22.45 -10.39 9.60
CA ALA A 31 -21.25 -10.69 8.85
C ALA A 31 -21.18 -9.76 7.63
N GLN A 32 -20.16 -8.93 7.58
CA GLN A 32 -19.87 -8.00 6.49
C GLN A 32 -18.43 -8.21 6.06
N TYR A 33 -18.25 -8.78 4.85
CA TYR A 33 -16.92 -9.07 4.34
C TYR A 33 -16.35 -7.87 3.62
N ASN A 34 -15.22 -7.36 4.11
CA ASN A 34 -14.47 -6.26 3.49
C ASN A 34 -12.98 -6.41 3.80
N TRP A 35 -12.14 -6.07 2.83
CA TRP A 35 -10.69 -6.01 3.00
C TRP A 35 -10.19 -4.62 3.40
N GLY A 36 -11.05 -3.61 3.38
CA GLY A 36 -10.72 -2.23 3.74
C GLY A 36 -10.15 -1.36 2.61
N TYR A 37 -10.18 -1.82 1.35
CA TYR A 37 -9.65 -1.06 0.21
C TYR A 37 -10.66 -0.10 -0.42
N ASP A 38 -11.57 0.42 0.37
CA ASP A 38 -12.54 1.46 -0.01
C ASP A 38 -12.53 2.62 1.01
N PRO A 39 -11.41 3.35 1.11
CA PRO A 39 -11.15 4.31 2.19
C PRO A 39 -12.12 5.49 2.16
N GLN A 40 -12.57 5.90 3.36
CA GLN A 40 -13.42 7.07 3.56
C GLN A 40 -12.73 8.13 4.42
N ASN A 41 -12.17 7.76 5.57
CA ASN A 41 -11.47 8.66 6.48
C ASN A 41 -10.10 8.07 6.89
N TYR A 42 -9.01 8.62 6.37
CA TYR A 42 -7.67 8.05 6.50
C TYR A 42 -7.03 8.12 7.89
N ASN A 43 -7.49 9.03 8.75
CA ASN A 43 -6.82 9.32 10.02
C ASN A 43 -7.62 8.86 11.24
N VAL A 44 -8.49 7.88 11.07
CA VAL A 44 -9.29 7.29 12.15
C VAL A 44 -9.39 5.78 11.94
N PRO A 45 -9.23 4.95 13.00
CA PRO A 45 -9.44 3.51 12.91
C PRO A 45 -10.89 3.18 12.55
N ASP A 46 -11.10 2.12 11.77
CA ASP A 46 -12.44 1.62 11.45
C ASP A 46 -13.17 1.10 12.69
N GLY A 47 -14.42 1.46 12.82
CA GLY A 47 -15.24 1.11 13.99
C GLY A 47 -15.72 -0.32 14.03
N SER A 48 -15.72 -1.04 12.89
CA SER A 48 -16.13 -2.44 12.85
C SER A 48 -15.23 -3.38 13.66
N TYR A 49 -14.00 -2.96 13.95
CA TYR A 49 -13.06 -3.66 14.82
C TYR A 49 -13.18 -3.27 16.31
N SER A 50 -14.02 -2.28 16.62
CA SER A 50 -14.20 -1.76 17.98
C SER A 50 -15.28 -2.53 18.73
N THR A 51 -15.10 -2.66 20.05
CA THR A 51 -16.14 -3.23 20.92
C THR A 51 -17.34 -2.30 21.11
N ASP A 52 -17.19 -1.01 20.81
CA ASP A 52 -18.29 -0.03 20.79
C ASP A 52 -18.08 0.98 19.64
N PRO A 53 -18.65 0.73 18.46
CA PRO A 53 -18.47 1.60 17.29
C PRO A 53 -19.14 2.98 17.45
N TYR A 54 -20.08 3.13 18.39
CA TYR A 54 -20.76 4.39 18.64
C TYR A 54 -19.94 5.36 19.49
N LYS A 55 -18.84 4.90 20.09
CA LYS A 55 -17.93 5.73 20.87
C LYS A 55 -16.58 5.87 20.16
N PRO A 56 -16.28 7.03 19.56
CA PRO A 56 -15.08 7.19 18.74
C PRO A 56 -13.76 7.02 19.53
N ASP A 57 -13.74 7.32 20.80
CA ASP A 57 -12.58 7.11 21.67
C ASP A 57 -12.29 5.64 21.93
N VAL A 58 -13.29 4.76 21.87
CA VAL A 58 -13.10 3.31 22.06
C VAL A 58 -12.26 2.72 20.94
N ARG A 59 -12.62 2.98 19.66
CA ARG A 59 -11.83 2.49 18.51
C ARG A 59 -10.37 2.96 18.55
N ILE A 60 -10.15 4.20 18.91
CA ILE A 60 -8.80 4.78 19.04
C ILE A 60 -8.00 4.06 20.14
N LYS A 61 -8.60 3.90 21.31
CA LYS A 61 -7.97 3.24 22.46
C LYS A 61 -7.65 1.77 22.18
N GLU A 62 -8.58 1.04 21.62
CA GLU A 62 -8.42 -0.39 21.33
C GLU A 62 -7.38 -0.63 20.24
N PHE A 63 -7.32 0.22 19.21
CA PHE A 63 -6.27 0.15 18.20
C PHE A 63 -4.88 0.39 18.83
N LYS A 64 -4.75 1.42 19.68
CA LYS A 64 -3.49 1.67 20.42
C LYS A 64 -3.12 0.50 21.34
N GLN A 65 -4.09 -0.16 21.96
CA GLN A 65 -3.87 -1.35 22.81
C GLN A 65 -3.38 -2.55 21.99
N MET A 66 -3.91 -2.75 20.78
CA MET A 66 -3.46 -3.80 19.86
C MET A 66 -1.98 -3.58 19.50
N VAL A 67 -1.62 -2.37 19.04
CA VAL A 67 -0.23 -2.03 18.70
C VAL A 67 0.69 -2.22 19.93
N GLN A 68 0.29 -1.73 21.11
CA GLN A 68 1.06 -1.89 22.33
C GLN A 68 1.28 -3.37 22.69
N ALA A 69 0.26 -4.21 22.50
CA ALA A 69 0.35 -5.64 22.79
C ALA A 69 1.32 -6.36 21.84
N LEU A 70 1.34 -5.98 20.55
CA LEU A 70 2.29 -6.49 19.58
C LEU A 70 3.72 -6.03 19.89
N HIS A 71 3.92 -4.76 20.23
CA HIS A 71 5.22 -4.22 20.64
C HIS A 71 5.75 -4.91 21.91
N LYS A 72 4.91 -5.17 22.92
CA LYS A 72 5.31 -5.95 24.11
C LYS A 72 5.76 -7.38 23.77
N ALA A 73 5.27 -7.91 22.65
CA ALA A 73 5.70 -9.22 22.14
C ALA A 73 6.95 -9.15 21.24
N GLY A 74 7.52 -7.95 21.02
CA GLY A 74 8.65 -7.71 20.12
C GLY A 74 8.28 -7.72 18.64
N ILE A 75 7.00 -7.54 18.29
CA ILE A 75 6.48 -7.56 16.92
C ILE A 75 6.13 -6.13 16.49
N ARG A 76 6.69 -5.70 15.38
CA ARG A 76 6.41 -4.41 14.74
C ARG A 76 5.13 -4.47 13.93
N VAL A 77 4.47 -3.32 13.77
CA VAL A 77 3.20 -3.19 13.06
C VAL A 77 3.37 -2.37 11.77
N VAL A 78 2.97 -2.96 10.66
CA VAL A 78 2.92 -2.30 9.35
C VAL A 78 1.47 -2.06 8.96
N LEU A 79 1.12 -0.81 8.62
CA LEU A 79 -0.19 -0.46 8.09
C LEU A 79 -0.21 -0.59 6.56
N ASP A 80 -1.28 -1.19 6.06
CA ASP A 80 -1.66 -1.10 4.65
C ASP A 80 -2.40 0.22 4.41
N VAL A 81 -1.84 1.09 3.57
CA VAL A 81 -2.37 2.43 3.32
C VAL A 81 -2.81 2.60 1.87
N VAL A 82 -4.03 3.10 1.70
CA VAL A 82 -4.73 3.19 0.40
C VAL A 82 -4.95 4.66 0.03
N TYR A 83 -3.88 5.44 -0.09
CA TYR A 83 -3.99 6.86 -0.46
C TYR A 83 -4.27 7.09 -1.94
N ASN A 84 -4.22 6.05 -2.76
CA ASN A 84 -4.34 6.13 -4.21
C ASN A 84 -5.75 6.46 -4.71
N HIS A 85 -6.79 6.20 -3.92
CA HIS A 85 -8.19 6.52 -4.24
C HIS A 85 -9.02 6.69 -2.97
N THR A 86 -10.24 7.18 -3.12
CA THR A 86 -11.28 7.15 -2.09
C THR A 86 -12.46 6.31 -2.58
N PHE A 87 -13.30 5.83 -1.67
CA PHE A 87 -14.50 5.07 -1.99
C PHE A 87 -15.38 5.78 -3.03
N ASN A 88 -15.56 7.08 -2.89
CA ASN A 88 -16.39 7.88 -3.76
C ASN A 88 -15.75 9.27 -3.94
N THR A 89 -15.77 9.80 -5.16
CA THR A 89 -15.23 11.14 -5.45
C THR A 89 -16.17 12.22 -4.95
N GLU A 90 -17.44 12.18 -5.35
CA GLU A 90 -18.41 13.28 -5.13
C GLU A 90 -18.71 13.52 -3.65
N GLU A 91 -18.78 12.43 -2.87
CA GLU A 91 -19.09 12.49 -1.44
C GLU A 91 -17.86 12.57 -0.55
N SER A 92 -16.66 12.50 -1.12
CA SER A 92 -15.42 12.56 -0.35
C SER A 92 -15.24 13.93 0.33
N ASN A 93 -14.62 13.91 1.50
CA ASN A 93 -14.28 15.16 2.20
C ASN A 93 -13.30 16.02 1.38
N PHE A 94 -12.49 15.41 0.52
CA PHE A 94 -11.58 16.12 -0.38
C PHE A 94 -12.35 16.95 -1.42
N GLU A 95 -13.29 16.34 -2.12
CA GLU A 95 -14.06 17.04 -3.16
C GLU A 95 -14.97 18.10 -2.58
N ARG A 96 -15.59 17.83 -1.42
CA ARG A 96 -16.42 18.79 -0.70
C ARG A 96 -15.63 19.99 -0.17
N THR A 97 -14.34 19.83 0.14
CA THR A 97 -13.49 20.90 0.65
C THR A 97 -12.96 21.79 -0.47
N VAL A 98 -12.40 21.20 -1.52
CA VAL A 98 -11.89 21.94 -2.69
C VAL A 98 -12.22 21.13 -3.96
N PRO A 99 -13.37 21.41 -4.58
CA PRO A 99 -13.81 20.69 -5.77
C PRO A 99 -12.76 20.69 -6.89
N GLY A 100 -12.51 19.51 -7.47
CA GLY A 100 -11.59 19.32 -8.59
C GLY A 100 -10.10 19.40 -8.26
N TYR A 101 -9.72 19.52 -6.97
CA TYR A 101 -8.31 19.69 -6.60
C TYR A 101 -7.62 18.37 -6.25
N PHE A 102 -8.21 17.53 -5.45
CA PHE A 102 -7.54 16.36 -4.85
C PHE A 102 -7.52 15.11 -5.74
N TYR A 103 -8.25 15.13 -6.84
CA TYR A 103 -8.29 14.04 -7.80
C TYR A 103 -7.73 14.45 -9.14
N ARG A 104 -7.00 13.52 -9.79
CA ARG A 104 -6.62 13.70 -11.17
C ARG A 104 -7.84 13.56 -12.07
N GLN A 105 -7.83 14.32 -13.14
CA GLN A 105 -8.93 14.35 -14.11
C GLN A 105 -8.41 14.03 -15.51
N THR A 106 -9.24 13.38 -16.28
CA THR A 106 -9.05 13.19 -17.71
C THR A 106 -9.23 14.53 -18.46
N LYS A 107 -8.87 14.58 -19.71
CA LYS A 107 -8.98 15.80 -20.53
C LYS A 107 -10.42 16.32 -20.69
N ASP A 108 -11.41 15.47 -20.50
CA ASP A 108 -12.85 15.81 -20.53
C ASP A 108 -13.41 16.12 -19.13
N GLY A 109 -12.55 16.29 -18.13
CA GLY A 109 -12.91 16.72 -16.77
C GLY A 109 -13.53 15.64 -15.88
N LYS A 110 -13.48 14.37 -16.28
CA LYS A 110 -13.93 13.25 -15.44
C LYS A 110 -12.82 12.79 -14.52
N PRO A 111 -13.14 12.19 -13.37
CA PRO A 111 -12.13 11.56 -12.54
C PRO A 111 -11.31 10.54 -13.34
N ALA A 112 -10.00 10.61 -13.23
CA ALA A 112 -9.11 9.59 -13.75
C ALA A 112 -9.23 8.31 -12.91
N ASN A 113 -8.87 7.16 -13.47
CA ASN A 113 -9.15 5.86 -12.84
C ASN A 113 -7.96 4.89 -12.92
N GLY A 114 -6.77 5.35 -12.62
CA GLY A 114 -5.58 4.50 -12.51
C GLY A 114 -5.69 3.44 -11.41
N SER A 115 -6.52 3.68 -10.41
CA SER A 115 -6.83 2.73 -9.33
C SER A 115 -7.73 1.57 -9.76
N GLY A 116 -8.49 1.70 -10.85
CA GLY A 116 -9.56 0.77 -11.20
C GLY A 116 -10.80 0.87 -10.31
N CYS A 117 -10.80 1.79 -9.32
CA CYS A 117 -11.88 1.97 -8.33
C CYS A 117 -12.75 3.22 -8.57
N GLY A 118 -12.64 3.83 -9.74
CA GLY A 118 -13.47 4.98 -10.15
C GLY A 118 -12.82 6.34 -9.97
N ASN A 119 -11.71 6.45 -9.26
CA ASN A 119 -10.95 7.70 -9.13
C ASN A 119 -9.46 7.42 -8.83
N GLU A 120 -8.63 8.44 -8.96
CA GLU A 120 -7.25 8.44 -8.48
C GLU A 120 -6.93 9.79 -7.83
N THR A 121 -6.24 9.76 -6.70
CA THR A 121 -5.82 10.97 -5.98
C THR A 121 -4.65 11.64 -6.69
N ALA A 122 -4.59 12.97 -6.60
CA ALA A 122 -3.55 13.79 -7.22
C ALA A 122 -2.40 14.04 -6.25
N SER A 123 -1.58 13.01 -5.97
CA SER A 123 -0.44 13.10 -5.05
C SER A 123 0.59 14.16 -5.46
N ASP A 124 0.70 14.44 -6.76
CA ASP A 124 1.53 15.50 -7.35
C ASP A 124 1.11 16.92 -6.96
N ARG A 125 -0.11 17.11 -6.44
CA ARG A 125 -0.58 18.41 -5.99
C ARG A 125 -0.19 18.68 -4.53
N ALA A 126 0.30 19.87 -4.27
CA ALA A 126 0.93 20.26 -3.00
C ALA A 126 0.11 19.91 -1.75
N MET A 127 -1.23 20.16 -1.77
CA MET A 127 -2.06 19.89 -0.59
C MET A 127 -2.39 18.39 -0.42
N MET A 128 -2.49 17.61 -1.51
CA MET A 128 -2.63 16.16 -1.38
C MET A 128 -1.33 15.52 -0.87
N ARG A 129 -0.19 15.94 -1.40
CA ARG A 129 1.14 15.53 -0.90
C ARG A 129 1.29 15.83 0.59
N LYS A 130 0.99 17.09 0.98
CA LYS A 130 1.00 17.49 2.39
C LYS A 130 0.11 16.60 3.24
N TYR A 131 -1.11 16.32 2.78
CA TYR A 131 -2.04 15.43 3.48
C TYR A 131 -1.46 14.03 3.69
N MET A 132 -0.88 13.43 2.64
CA MET A 132 -0.28 12.10 2.73
C MET A 132 0.90 12.06 3.71
N VAL A 133 1.79 13.04 3.62
CA VAL A 133 2.93 13.14 4.55
C VAL A 133 2.44 13.27 6.00
N GLU A 134 1.52 14.20 6.26
CA GLU A 134 1.00 14.43 7.61
C GLU A 134 0.21 13.23 8.15
N SER A 135 -0.53 12.53 7.30
CA SER A 135 -1.26 11.31 7.66
C SER A 135 -0.30 10.19 8.09
N VAL A 136 0.76 9.94 7.32
CA VAL A 136 1.79 8.97 7.70
C VAL A 136 2.44 9.33 9.04
N LEU A 137 2.83 10.60 9.20
CA LEU A 137 3.42 11.07 10.46
C LEU A 137 2.44 10.98 11.64
N TYR A 138 1.16 11.21 11.42
CA TYR A 138 0.11 11.03 12.42
C TYR A 138 0.05 9.59 12.92
N TRP A 139 0.02 8.60 12.03
CA TRP A 139 0.01 7.19 12.42
C TRP A 139 1.27 6.77 13.16
N ILE A 140 2.43 7.32 12.81
CA ILE A 140 3.68 7.09 13.55
C ILE A 140 3.60 7.68 14.97
N ASN A 141 3.25 8.95 15.07
CA ASN A 141 3.29 9.67 16.34
C ASN A 141 2.19 9.23 17.31
N GLU A 142 0.97 9.01 16.81
CA GLU A 142 -0.20 8.71 17.64
C GLU A 142 -0.37 7.22 17.92
N TYR A 143 0.00 6.35 16.99
CA TYR A 143 -0.23 4.91 17.09
C TYR A 143 1.05 4.08 17.13
N HIS A 144 2.21 4.72 17.01
CA HIS A 144 3.52 4.07 17.00
C HIS A 144 3.68 2.99 15.92
N ILE A 145 3.19 3.28 14.72
CA ILE A 145 3.29 2.39 13.57
C ILE A 145 4.74 2.31 13.09
N ASP A 146 5.21 1.12 12.77
CA ASP A 146 6.60 0.80 12.43
C ASP A 146 6.85 0.63 10.93
N GLY A 147 5.82 0.71 10.11
CA GLY A 147 5.96 0.59 8.67
C GLY A 147 4.67 0.84 7.91
N PHE A 148 4.81 1.06 6.61
CA PHE A 148 3.69 1.30 5.71
C PHE A 148 3.85 0.50 4.42
N ARG A 149 2.79 -0.19 4.03
CA ARG A 149 2.63 -0.77 2.70
C ARG A 149 1.67 0.11 1.91
N PHE A 150 2.15 0.69 0.83
CA PHE A 150 1.33 1.52 -0.05
C PHE A 150 0.63 0.67 -1.10
N ASP A 151 -0.68 0.59 -0.99
CA ASP A 151 -1.53 0.00 -2.01
C ASP A 151 -1.41 0.80 -3.30
N LEU A 152 -1.28 0.12 -4.45
CA LEU A 152 -1.10 0.75 -5.76
C LEU A 152 -0.14 1.97 -5.71
N MET A 153 1.02 1.79 -5.07
CA MET A 153 2.05 2.83 -4.92
C MET A 153 2.40 3.48 -6.26
N GLY A 154 2.33 2.69 -7.33
CA GLY A 154 2.59 3.14 -8.69
C GLY A 154 1.65 4.22 -9.24
N ILE A 155 0.58 4.58 -8.53
CA ILE A 155 -0.28 5.73 -8.86
C ILE A 155 0.30 7.04 -8.32
N HIS A 156 1.07 6.98 -7.22
CA HIS A 156 1.66 8.17 -6.62
C HIS A 156 2.87 8.66 -7.43
N ASP A 157 3.15 9.94 -7.34
CA ASP A 157 4.36 10.50 -7.91
C ASP A 157 5.58 10.22 -7.02
N ILE A 158 6.74 10.14 -7.65
CA ILE A 158 8.02 9.83 -7.00
C ILE A 158 8.39 10.88 -5.94
N GLU A 159 8.11 12.16 -6.22
CA GLU A 159 8.43 13.25 -5.30
C GLU A 159 7.66 13.10 -3.98
N THR A 160 6.37 12.80 -4.03
CA THR A 160 5.54 12.53 -2.84
C THR A 160 6.09 11.35 -2.04
N MET A 161 6.46 10.26 -2.67
CA MET A 161 7.03 9.10 -1.98
C MET A 161 8.37 9.44 -1.30
N ASN A 162 9.23 10.21 -1.99
CA ASN A 162 10.49 10.67 -1.42
C ASN A 162 10.29 11.67 -0.27
N GLU A 163 9.31 12.58 -0.34
CA GLU A 163 8.98 13.48 0.77
C GLU A 163 8.47 12.71 2.00
N ILE A 164 7.62 11.70 1.80
CA ILE A 164 7.17 10.80 2.88
C ILE A 164 8.39 10.12 3.52
N ARG A 165 9.29 9.52 2.72
CA ARG A 165 10.49 8.87 3.23
C ARG A 165 11.37 9.84 4.03
N ALA A 166 11.62 11.02 3.49
CA ALA A 166 12.43 12.05 4.15
C ALA A 166 11.81 12.56 5.45
N ALA A 167 10.49 12.66 5.53
CA ALA A 167 9.79 13.06 6.74
C ALA A 167 9.85 11.97 7.82
N VAL A 168 9.63 10.72 7.43
CA VAL A 168 9.70 9.55 8.31
C VAL A 168 11.11 9.35 8.86
N ASP A 169 12.15 9.55 8.05
CA ASP A 169 13.56 9.42 8.46
C ASP A 169 13.96 10.40 9.58
N LYS A 170 13.28 11.54 9.68
CA LYS A 170 13.51 12.50 10.77
C LYS A 170 12.98 12.00 12.11
N ILE A 171 12.05 11.06 12.11
CA ILE A 171 11.49 10.45 13.32
C ILE A 171 12.26 9.18 13.65
N ASP A 172 12.23 8.20 12.75
CA ASP A 172 12.93 6.93 12.90
C ASP A 172 13.24 6.33 11.52
N PRO A 173 14.53 6.28 11.13
CA PRO A 173 14.93 5.70 9.86
C PRO A 173 14.73 4.19 9.76
N SER A 174 14.39 3.49 10.84
CA SER A 174 14.08 2.06 10.83
C SER A 174 12.64 1.75 10.41
N ILE A 175 11.77 2.75 10.31
CA ILE A 175 10.40 2.58 9.84
C ILE A 175 10.41 2.13 8.37
N PHE A 176 9.76 1.02 8.09
CA PHE A 176 9.79 0.36 6.80
C PHE A 176 8.73 0.92 5.85
N ILE A 177 9.14 1.27 4.63
CA ILE A 177 8.22 1.73 3.56
C ILE A 177 8.40 0.86 2.34
N TYR A 178 7.29 0.31 1.86
CA TYR A 178 7.24 -0.48 0.64
C TYR A 178 5.83 -0.40 0.02
N GLY A 179 5.68 -0.87 -1.20
CA GLY A 179 4.37 -0.86 -1.83
C GLY A 179 4.30 -1.61 -3.14
N GLU A 180 3.14 -1.52 -3.74
CA GLU A 180 2.87 -2.08 -5.06
C GLU A 180 3.37 -1.10 -6.14
N GLY A 181 4.49 -1.44 -6.77
CA GLY A 181 5.10 -0.64 -7.83
C GLY A 181 4.36 -0.76 -9.17
N TRP A 182 3.03 -0.75 -9.15
CA TRP A 182 2.13 -0.80 -10.31
C TRP A 182 0.84 -0.03 -10.04
N ALA A 183 0.01 0.12 -11.09
CA ALA A 183 -1.35 0.63 -11.02
C ALA A 183 -2.32 -0.44 -11.56
N ALA A 184 -3.60 -0.36 -11.21
CA ALA A 184 -4.61 -1.30 -11.70
C ALA A 184 -5.10 -0.95 -13.12
N SER A 185 -4.96 0.31 -13.51
CA SER A 185 -5.27 0.83 -14.85
C SER A 185 -4.25 1.91 -15.23
N THR A 186 -4.52 2.74 -16.23
CA THR A 186 -3.60 3.78 -16.70
C THR A 186 -3.78 5.07 -15.89
N PRO A 187 -2.78 5.48 -15.07
CA PRO A 187 -2.78 6.77 -14.39
C PRO A 187 -2.64 7.95 -15.37
N GLN A 188 -2.99 9.15 -14.91
CA GLN A 188 -2.90 10.37 -15.74
C GLN A 188 -1.52 11.04 -15.73
N LEU A 189 -0.63 10.69 -14.81
CA LEU A 189 0.74 11.17 -14.85
C LEU A 189 1.60 10.39 -15.84
N ASP A 190 2.66 11.02 -16.32
CA ASP A 190 3.66 10.37 -17.16
C ASP A 190 4.37 9.24 -16.40
N GLN A 191 4.68 8.15 -17.10
CA GLN A 191 5.27 6.94 -16.50
C GLN A 191 6.59 7.22 -15.77
N GLU A 192 7.33 8.23 -16.20
CA GLU A 192 8.63 8.61 -15.60
C GLU A 192 8.49 9.31 -14.24
N GLU A 193 7.31 9.87 -13.96
CA GLU A 193 6.99 10.55 -12.71
C GLU A 193 6.34 9.63 -11.67
N LEU A 194 5.86 8.47 -12.11
CA LEU A 194 5.13 7.52 -11.26
C LEU A 194 6.06 6.63 -10.43
N ALA A 195 5.64 6.33 -9.20
CA ALA A 195 6.33 5.44 -8.27
C ALA A 195 6.19 3.95 -8.65
N MET A 196 6.36 3.66 -9.95
CA MET A 196 6.37 2.31 -10.50
C MET A 196 7.64 1.57 -10.11
N LYS A 197 7.60 0.24 -10.08
CA LYS A 197 8.76 -0.62 -9.79
C LYS A 197 9.96 -0.34 -10.72
N ALA A 198 9.69 -0.01 -11.99
CA ALA A 198 10.74 0.37 -12.94
C ALA A 198 11.48 1.67 -12.56
N ASN A 199 10.90 2.51 -11.72
CA ASN A 199 11.46 3.76 -11.23
C ASN A 199 12.01 3.65 -9.79
N ILE A 200 12.05 2.45 -9.20
CA ILE A 200 12.40 2.26 -7.78
C ILE A 200 13.78 2.83 -7.42
N TYR A 201 14.71 2.86 -8.38
CA TYR A 201 16.03 3.46 -8.21
C TYR A 201 15.99 4.97 -7.92
N LYS A 202 14.88 5.66 -8.24
CA LYS A 202 14.64 7.07 -7.93
C LYS A 202 14.10 7.28 -6.50
N MET A 203 13.77 6.19 -5.80
CA MET A 203 13.15 6.23 -4.47
C MET A 203 14.00 5.44 -3.45
N PRO A 204 15.16 5.98 -3.05
CA PRO A 204 16.05 5.27 -2.13
C PRO A 204 15.36 4.94 -0.81
N ARG A 205 15.55 3.69 -0.33
CA ARG A 205 14.98 3.15 0.90
C ARG A 205 13.44 3.00 0.91
N ILE A 206 12.85 2.96 -0.28
CA ILE A 206 11.48 2.50 -0.51
C ILE A 206 11.57 1.23 -1.34
N ALA A 207 10.90 0.17 -0.90
CA ALA A 207 10.88 -1.11 -1.59
C ALA A 207 9.60 -1.29 -2.40
N ALA A 208 9.64 -2.19 -3.39
CA ALA A 208 8.46 -2.61 -4.14
C ALA A 208 8.34 -4.13 -4.14
N PHE A 209 7.12 -4.63 -4.23
CA PHE A 209 6.88 -6.05 -4.44
C PHE A 209 7.40 -6.51 -5.80
N SER A 210 7.90 -7.75 -5.84
CA SER A 210 8.27 -8.44 -7.08
C SER A 210 7.20 -9.46 -7.46
N ASP A 211 6.33 -9.06 -8.37
CA ASP A 211 5.41 -9.98 -9.03
C ASP A 211 6.15 -10.96 -9.95
N GLU A 212 7.35 -10.59 -10.45
CA GLU A 212 8.23 -11.50 -11.16
C GLU A 212 8.54 -12.74 -10.33
N MET A 213 9.01 -12.55 -9.11
CA MET A 213 9.34 -13.66 -8.21
C MET A 213 8.11 -14.39 -7.72
N ARG A 214 7.06 -13.66 -7.33
CA ARG A 214 5.80 -14.24 -6.86
C ARG A 214 5.24 -15.23 -7.90
N ASP A 215 5.09 -14.77 -9.13
CA ASP A 215 4.46 -15.54 -10.19
C ASP A 215 5.44 -16.58 -10.77
N GLY A 216 6.74 -16.31 -10.71
CA GLY A 216 7.77 -17.31 -11.00
C GLY A 216 7.76 -18.48 -10.02
N LEU A 217 7.39 -18.26 -8.76
CA LEU A 217 7.26 -19.32 -7.77
C LEU A 217 5.94 -20.08 -7.89
N ARG A 218 4.80 -19.39 -7.84
CA ARG A 218 3.47 -20.02 -7.69
C ARG A 218 2.66 -20.12 -8.97
N GLY A 219 2.95 -19.33 -10.00
CA GLY A 219 2.14 -19.13 -11.19
C GLY A 219 1.44 -17.77 -11.22
N GLY A 220 0.92 -17.40 -12.39
CA GLY A 220 0.23 -16.13 -12.59
C GLY A 220 -1.02 -15.97 -11.70
N TRP A 221 -1.39 -14.75 -11.44
CA TRP A 221 -2.55 -14.41 -10.61
C TRP A 221 -3.90 -14.66 -11.31
N ASP A 222 -3.88 -14.80 -12.62
CA ASP A 222 -5.04 -14.89 -13.50
C ASP A 222 -5.55 -16.33 -13.73
N ASP A 223 -4.79 -17.33 -13.34
CA ASP A 223 -5.22 -18.75 -13.45
C ASP A 223 -4.65 -19.60 -12.31
N ASP A 224 -5.46 -19.88 -11.32
CA ASP A 224 -5.13 -20.69 -10.14
C ASP A 224 -4.79 -22.16 -10.47
N ARG A 225 -5.08 -22.61 -11.69
CA ARG A 225 -4.77 -23.98 -12.14
C ARG A 225 -3.39 -24.09 -12.76
N LYS A 226 -2.76 -22.97 -13.11
CA LYS A 226 -1.39 -22.92 -13.60
C LYS A 226 -0.44 -22.73 -12.43
N GLY A 227 0.41 -23.72 -12.22
CA GLY A 227 1.52 -23.55 -11.28
C GLY A 227 2.78 -23.04 -11.98
N ALA A 228 3.88 -22.98 -11.22
CA ALA A 228 5.18 -22.58 -11.73
C ALA A 228 6.28 -23.41 -11.03
N PHE A 229 7.36 -22.80 -10.61
CA PHE A 229 8.54 -23.49 -10.05
C PHE A 229 8.20 -24.45 -8.88
N LEU A 230 7.30 -24.05 -7.97
CA LEU A 230 6.95 -24.86 -6.79
C LEU A 230 6.33 -26.21 -7.12
N ILE A 231 5.75 -26.39 -8.30
CA ILE A 231 5.22 -27.66 -8.79
C ILE A 231 6.10 -28.28 -9.89
N GLY A 232 7.35 -27.82 -10.02
CA GLY A 232 8.33 -28.39 -10.93
C GLY A 232 8.20 -27.96 -12.40
N GLN A 233 7.47 -26.89 -12.70
CA GLN A 233 7.43 -26.34 -14.06
C GLN A 233 8.74 -25.61 -14.38
N PRO A 234 9.38 -25.88 -15.53
CA PRO A 234 10.60 -25.20 -15.95
C PRO A 234 10.33 -23.80 -16.52
N GLY A 235 11.39 -23.00 -16.66
CA GLY A 235 11.32 -21.70 -17.35
C GLY A 235 11.05 -20.51 -16.43
N HIS A 236 10.99 -20.72 -15.12
CA HIS A 236 10.73 -19.69 -14.13
C HIS A 236 11.98 -19.24 -13.35
N GLU A 237 13.12 -19.89 -13.56
CA GLU A 237 14.33 -19.73 -12.75
C GLU A 237 14.89 -18.30 -12.82
N MET A 238 14.78 -17.62 -13.96
CA MET A 238 15.30 -16.25 -14.12
C MET A 238 14.46 -15.23 -13.35
N SER A 239 13.14 -15.41 -13.32
CA SER A 239 12.23 -14.56 -12.53
C SER A 239 12.50 -14.69 -11.02
N ILE A 240 12.78 -15.91 -10.57
CA ILE A 240 13.14 -16.17 -9.17
C ILE A 240 14.52 -15.56 -8.85
N LYS A 241 15.53 -15.78 -9.70
CA LYS A 241 16.86 -15.18 -9.53
C LYS A 241 16.78 -13.66 -9.50
N PHE A 242 15.97 -13.06 -10.37
CA PHE A 242 15.74 -11.62 -10.43
C PHE A 242 15.22 -11.09 -9.08
N GLY A 243 14.22 -11.73 -8.49
CA GLY A 243 13.71 -11.36 -7.16
C GLY A 243 14.73 -11.60 -6.04
N LEU A 244 15.47 -12.73 -6.08
CA LEU A 244 16.49 -13.04 -5.06
C LEU A 244 17.62 -12.00 -4.99
N VAL A 245 17.99 -11.42 -6.12
CA VAL A 245 19.02 -10.35 -6.15
C VAL A 245 18.43 -8.96 -5.96
N GLY A 246 17.14 -8.83 -5.62
CA GLY A 246 16.48 -7.54 -5.40
C GLY A 246 16.31 -6.71 -6.67
N ALA A 247 16.12 -7.38 -7.81
CA ALA A 247 15.94 -6.76 -9.13
C ALA A 247 17.12 -5.87 -9.61
N VAL A 248 18.28 -6.02 -9.02
CA VAL A 248 19.51 -5.33 -9.47
C VAL A 248 20.17 -6.05 -10.62
N LYS A 249 21.02 -5.36 -11.37
CA LYS A 249 21.81 -5.97 -12.44
C LYS A 249 22.73 -7.05 -11.87
N HIS A 250 22.63 -8.28 -12.38
CA HIS A 250 23.40 -9.41 -11.90
C HIS A 250 23.81 -10.33 -13.06
N PRO A 251 25.06 -10.81 -13.11
CA PRO A 251 25.58 -11.63 -14.24
C PRO A 251 24.88 -12.97 -14.43
N GLN A 252 24.22 -13.51 -13.42
CA GLN A 252 23.44 -14.76 -13.50
C GLN A 252 21.95 -14.55 -13.83
N VAL A 253 21.52 -13.32 -14.07
CA VAL A 253 20.16 -12.99 -14.49
C VAL A 253 20.16 -12.60 -15.95
N ILE A 254 19.42 -13.36 -16.75
CA ILE A 254 19.14 -13.07 -18.16
C ILE A 254 17.78 -12.36 -18.20
N ASN A 255 17.78 -11.04 -18.26
CA ASN A 255 16.57 -10.24 -18.17
C ASN A 255 15.51 -10.59 -19.21
N ASP A 256 15.91 -10.91 -20.45
CA ASP A 256 14.97 -11.34 -21.51
C ASP A 256 14.13 -12.57 -21.12
N SER A 257 14.63 -13.40 -20.21
CA SER A 257 13.98 -14.60 -19.69
C SER A 257 13.18 -14.36 -18.39
N VAL A 258 13.17 -13.13 -17.86
CA VAL A 258 12.30 -12.74 -16.74
C VAL A 258 10.87 -12.53 -17.26
N ASN A 259 9.84 -12.86 -16.50
CA ASN A 259 8.44 -12.81 -16.97
C ASN A 259 7.96 -11.39 -17.32
N TYR A 260 8.07 -10.41 -16.43
CA TYR A 260 7.51 -9.06 -16.66
C TYR A 260 8.59 -8.02 -16.95
N SER A 261 9.61 -7.91 -16.12
CA SER A 261 10.66 -6.89 -16.25
C SER A 261 11.80 -7.35 -17.14
N LYS A 262 12.04 -6.63 -18.24
CA LYS A 262 13.14 -6.94 -19.18
C LYS A 262 14.44 -6.20 -18.85
N GLU A 263 14.36 -5.27 -17.90
CA GLU A 263 15.51 -4.51 -17.40
C GLU A 263 15.59 -4.60 -15.88
N PRO A 264 16.76 -4.47 -15.28
CA PRO A 264 16.89 -4.35 -13.83
C PRO A 264 16.25 -3.05 -13.33
N TRP A 265 15.78 -3.04 -12.07
CA TRP A 265 15.18 -1.85 -11.47
C TRP A 265 16.22 -0.92 -10.83
N ALA A 266 17.44 -1.42 -10.58
CA ALA A 266 18.55 -0.69 -9.98
C ALA A 266 19.92 -1.20 -10.46
#